data_c94fe947d8ec29a9d6037452da0e1fe4
#
_entry.id   c94fe947d8ec29a9d6037452da0e1fe4
#
_cell.length_a   1.000
_cell.length_b   1.000
_cell.length_c   1.000
_cell.angle_alpha   90.00
_cell.angle_beta   90.00
_cell.angle_gamma   90.00
#
_symmetry.space_group_name_H-M   'P 1'
#
loop_
_entity.id
_entity.type
_entity.pdbx_description
1 polymer ?
#
loop_
_entity_poly.entity_id
_entity_poly.type
_entity_poly.pdbx_seq_one_letter_code
_entity_poly.pdbx_strand_id
1 'polypeptide(L)'
;RLLFLWNLFEGVPKFYRDCYEQDVLAAERKSMLRRIFFESSSPLRSEAENWFLRELRGRYDVVLKFVARNPGRMHKDLVQAIREASGTADTQVGGYLKVLIERFGLIERKLPVFARPEAKRSRYYVTDNFLRSWLAALANSVSAIAFRPLDELIEETDQRLEIVEGGSLEKLAGQLYEERSRKGIGDFPWLPLHIGPTIPYL
;
A
#
# COMPACT_ATOMS: atom_id res chain seq x y z
N ARG A 1 -6.92 15.24 7.23
CA ARG A 1 -7.77 14.97 6.08
C ARG A 1 -7.01 14.80 4.78
N LEU A 2 -6.15 15.74 4.39
CA LEU A 2 -5.35 15.61 3.15
C LEU A 2 -4.49 14.35 3.16
N LEU A 3 -3.86 14.02 4.29
CA LEU A 3 -3.08 12.80 4.43
C LEU A 3 -3.94 11.54 4.28
N PHE A 4 -5.16 11.54 4.81
CA PHE A 4 -6.11 10.45 4.64
C PHE A 4 -6.48 10.22 3.16
N LEU A 5 -6.81 11.29 2.44
CA LEU A 5 -7.09 11.21 1.01
C LEU A 5 -5.87 10.77 0.21
N TRP A 6 -4.68 11.29 0.55
CA TRP A 6 -3.44 10.85 -0.05
C TRP A 6 -3.13 9.37 0.23
N ASN A 7 -3.35 8.92 1.46
CA ASN A 7 -3.18 7.52 1.83
C ASN A 7 -4.08 6.59 1.02
N LEU A 8 -5.32 7.00 0.75
CA LEU A 8 -6.27 6.21 -0.04
C LEU A 8 -6.02 6.31 -1.54
N PHE A 9 -5.79 7.50 -2.07
CA PHE A 9 -5.96 7.78 -3.49
C PHE A 9 -4.71 8.34 -4.18
N GLU A 10 -3.67 8.65 -3.39
CA GLU A 10 -2.46 9.30 -3.89
C GLU A 10 -2.82 10.59 -4.66
N GLY A 11 -2.61 10.64 -5.95
CA GLY A 11 -3.02 11.76 -6.81
C GLY A 11 -3.90 11.33 -7.97
N VAL A 12 -4.59 10.18 -7.89
CA VAL A 12 -5.38 9.62 -8.99
C VAL A 12 -6.71 10.37 -9.17
N PRO A 13 -6.90 11.15 -10.25
CA PRO A 13 -8.07 12.04 -10.40
C PRO A 13 -9.41 11.30 -10.39
N LYS A 14 -9.46 10.05 -10.87
CA LYS A 14 -10.68 9.23 -10.88
C LYS A 14 -11.28 9.11 -9.48
N PHE A 15 -10.47 8.79 -8.47
CA PHE A 15 -10.96 8.58 -7.12
C PHE A 15 -11.49 9.86 -6.47
N TYR A 16 -10.87 11.01 -6.78
CA TYR A 16 -11.37 12.30 -6.31
C TYR A 16 -12.68 12.68 -7.00
N ARG A 17 -12.85 12.35 -8.27
CA ARG A 17 -14.11 12.53 -8.99
C ARG A 17 -15.21 11.67 -8.38
N ASP A 18 -14.94 10.39 -8.11
CA ASP A 18 -15.90 9.48 -7.48
C ASP A 18 -16.33 10.02 -6.10
N CYS A 19 -15.39 10.57 -5.31
CA CYS A 19 -15.68 11.24 -4.03
C CYS A 19 -16.52 12.50 -4.21
N TYR A 20 -16.26 13.29 -5.23
CA TYR A 20 -17.04 14.50 -5.55
C TYR A 20 -18.47 14.14 -5.95
N GLU A 21 -18.65 13.17 -6.83
CA GLU A 21 -19.98 12.69 -7.28
C GLU A 21 -20.81 12.12 -6.13
N GLN A 22 -20.17 11.56 -5.11
CA GLN A 22 -20.82 11.06 -3.88
C GLN A 22 -20.97 12.14 -2.80
N ASP A 23 -20.57 13.38 -3.07
CA ASP A 23 -20.60 14.49 -2.09
C ASP A 23 -19.92 14.15 -0.75
N VAL A 24 -18.75 13.51 -0.80
CA VAL A 24 -18.03 13.06 0.41
C VAL A 24 -16.68 13.73 0.63
N LEU A 25 -16.22 14.59 -0.27
CA LEU A 25 -14.92 15.28 -0.13
C LEU A 25 -14.84 16.10 1.16
N ALA A 26 -15.96 16.67 1.63
CA ALA A 26 -16.05 17.41 2.87
C ALA A 26 -16.62 16.60 4.05
N ALA A 27 -17.06 15.36 3.84
CA ALA A 27 -17.67 14.52 4.86
C ALA A 27 -16.66 14.02 5.91
N GLU A 28 -17.10 13.63 7.07
CA GLU A 28 -16.31 12.98 8.11
C GLU A 28 -15.79 11.64 7.60
N ARG A 29 -14.59 11.18 8.11
CA ARG A 29 -13.86 10.00 7.61
C ARG A 29 -14.73 8.75 7.49
N LYS A 30 -15.45 8.40 8.55
CA LYS A 30 -16.28 7.19 8.58
C LYS A 30 -17.45 7.28 7.63
N SER A 31 -18.06 8.48 7.50
CA SER A 31 -19.12 8.75 6.52
C SER A 31 -18.62 8.60 5.09
N MET A 32 -17.41 9.09 4.81
CA MET A 32 -16.77 8.91 3.52
C MET A 32 -16.49 7.43 3.23
N LEU A 33 -15.89 6.70 4.17
CA LEU A 33 -15.62 5.27 4.03
C LEU A 33 -16.90 4.50 3.72
N ARG A 34 -17.99 4.78 4.47
CA ARG A 34 -19.30 4.17 4.25
C ARG A 34 -19.77 4.31 2.81
N ARG A 35 -19.82 5.54 2.29
CA ARG A 35 -20.36 5.83 0.97
C ARG A 35 -19.48 5.34 -0.17
N ILE A 36 -18.17 5.37 0.00
CA ILE A 36 -17.22 5.03 -1.07
C ILE A 36 -16.91 3.54 -1.16
N PHE A 37 -16.97 2.79 -0.05
CA PHE A 37 -16.55 1.39 -0.02
C PHE A 37 -17.61 0.40 0.46
N PHE A 38 -18.53 0.81 1.35
CA PHE A 38 -19.34 -0.15 2.09
C PHE A 38 -20.80 -0.24 1.64
N GLU A 39 -21.38 0.80 1.12
CA GLU A 39 -22.75 0.78 0.60
C GLU A 39 -22.85 -0.05 -0.68
N SER A 40 -24.04 -0.56 -1.01
CA SER A 40 -24.26 -1.37 -2.21
C SER A 40 -23.96 -0.61 -3.51
N SER A 41 -24.18 0.71 -3.50
CA SER A 41 -23.91 1.63 -4.62
C SER A 41 -22.50 2.21 -4.61
N SER A 42 -21.64 1.80 -3.67
CA SER A 42 -20.31 2.38 -3.50
C SER A 42 -19.42 2.18 -4.73
N PRO A 43 -18.86 3.25 -5.31
CA PRO A 43 -18.12 3.19 -6.57
C PRO A 43 -16.83 2.40 -6.49
N LEU A 44 -16.19 2.35 -5.31
CA LEU A 44 -14.89 1.70 -5.12
C LEU A 44 -14.97 0.33 -4.43
N ARG A 45 -16.16 -0.19 -4.16
CA ARG A 45 -16.34 -1.47 -3.45
C ARG A 45 -15.63 -2.66 -4.10
N SER A 46 -15.53 -2.69 -5.40
CA SER A 46 -14.88 -3.76 -6.18
C SER A 46 -13.70 -3.26 -7.02
N GLU A 47 -13.27 -2.02 -6.84
CA GLU A 47 -12.28 -1.39 -7.71
C GLU A 47 -10.94 -2.13 -7.70
N ALA A 48 -10.42 -2.49 -6.52
CA ALA A 48 -9.15 -3.20 -6.43
C ALA A 48 -9.20 -4.59 -7.06
N GLU A 49 -10.33 -5.30 -6.95
CA GLU A 49 -10.51 -6.62 -7.57
C GLU A 49 -10.56 -6.50 -9.09
N ASN A 50 -11.18 -5.45 -9.61
CA ASN A 50 -11.30 -5.23 -11.04
C ASN A 50 -9.97 -4.83 -11.70
N TRP A 51 -9.12 -4.06 -11.01
CA TRP A 51 -7.90 -3.50 -11.58
C TRP A 51 -6.63 -4.27 -11.24
N PHE A 52 -6.43 -4.58 -9.95
CA PHE A 52 -5.15 -5.10 -9.48
C PHE A 52 -5.19 -6.62 -9.26
N LEU A 53 -6.29 -7.14 -8.74
CA LEU A 53 -6.35 -8.52 -8.25
C LEU A 53 -6.92 -9.49 -9.27
N ARG A 54 -7.52 -9.01 -10.36
CA ARG A 54 -8.14 -9.85 -11.38
C ARG A 54 -7.18 -10.88 -11.99
N GLU A 55 -5.93 -10.50 -12.19
CA GLU A 55 -4.88 -11.33 -12.78
C GLU A 55 -4.02 -12.02 -11.72
N LEU A 56 -4.13 -11.61 -10.44
CA LEU A 56 -3.34 -12.12 -9.34
C LEU A 56 -4.13 -13.18 -8.57
N ARG A 57 -3.90 -14.44 -8.89
CA ARG A 57 -4.55 -15.56 -8.18
C ARG A 57 -3.53 -16.38 -7.41
N GLY A 58 -3.99 -17.02 -6.33
CA GLY A 58 -3.21 -17.97 -5.56
C GLY A 58 -2.13 -17.31 -4.70
N ARG A 59 -0.89 -17.76 -4.81
CA ARG A 59 0.21 -17.39 -3.90
C ARG A 59 0.70 -15.95 -4.08
N TYR A 60 0.51 -15.34 -5.25
CA TYR A 60 0.81 -13.91 -5.46
C TYR A 60 -0.04 -13.02 -4.55
N ASP A 61 -1.32 -13.33 -4.43
CA ASP A 61 -2.25 -12.63 -3.54
C ASP A 61 -1.81 -12.71 -2.06
N VAL A 62 -1.38 -13.89 -1.61
CA VAL A 62 -0.86 -14.09 -0.24
C VAL A 62 0.37 -13.22 0.03
N VAL A 63 1.35 -13.24 -0.89
CA VAL A 63 2.57 -12.43 -0.76
C VAL A 63 2.24 -10.94 -0.75
N LEU A 64 1.39 -10.49 -1.66
CA LEU A 64 1.00 -9.10 -1.78
C LEU A 64 0.25 -8.59 -0.54
N LYS A 65 -0.71 -9.36 -0.03
CA LYS A 65 -1.43 -9.06 1.23
C LYS A 65 -0.49 -9.00 2.42
N PHE A 66 0.48 -9.90 2.51
CA PHE A 66 1.46 -9.87 3.59
C PHE A 66 2.30 -8.59 3.54
N VAL A 67 2.84 -8.22 2.37
CA VAL A 67 3.64 -7.00 2.21
C VAL A 67 2.81 -5.75 2.52
N ALA A 68 1.54 -5.70 2.09
CA ALA A 68 0.66 -4.58 2.37
C ALA A 68 0.40 -4.37 3.87
N ARG A 69 0.20 -5.47 4.61
CA ARG A 69 -0.06 -5.44 6.06
C ARG A 69 1.19 -5.24 6.90
N ASN A 70 2.35 -5.58 6.36
CA ASN A 70 3.63 -5.55 7.05
C ASN A 70 4.70 -4.84 6.19
N PRO A 71 4.53 -3.55 5.91
CA PRO A 71 5.45 -2.82 5.07
C PRO A 71 6.87 -2.81 5.66
N GLY A 72 7.87 -2.86 4.81
CA GLY A 72 9.27 -2.79 5.22
C GLY A 72 9.85 -4.07 5.81
N ARG A 73 9.17 -5.21 5.71
CA ARG A 73 9.72 -6.51 6.11
C ARG A 73 10.75 -7.01 5.10
N MET A 74 11.70 -7.80 5.62
CA MET A 74 12.74 -8.43 4.80
C MET A 74 12.25 -9.74 4.18
N HIS A 75 12.99 -10.24 3.20
CA HIS A 75 12.67 -11.50 2.52
C HIS A 75 12.48 -12.69 3.49
N LYS A 76 13.33 -12.78 4.52
CA LYS A 76 13.25 -13.84 5.54
C LYS A 76 11.92 -13.84 6.30
N ASP A 77 11.40 -12.64 6.61
CA ASP A 77 10.15 -12.48 7.35
C ASP A 77 8.95 -12.90 6.48
N LEU A 78 9.01 -12.59 5.17
CA LEU A 78 8.02 -13.04 4.17
C LEU A 78 7.99 -14.56 4.05
N VAL A 79 9.15 -15.19 3.92
CA VAL A 79 9.27 -16.66 3.82
C VAL A 79 8.70 -17.33 5.07
N GLN A 80 9.05 -16.82 6.25
CA GLN A 80 8.56 -17.35 7.52
C GLN A 80 7.03 -17.23 7.63
N ALA A 81 6.47 -16.06 7.34
CA ALA A 81 5.02 -15.85 7.44
C ALA A 81 4.22 -16.69 6.44
N ILE A 82 4.72 -16.86 5.21
CA ILE A 82 4.08 -17.74 4.23
C ILE A 82 4.15 -19.19 4.67
N ARG A 83 5.27 -19.62 5.23
CA ARG A 83 5.43 -20.96 5.80
C ARG A 83 4.43 -21.22 6.93
N GLU A 84 4.27 -20.28 7.85
CA GLU A 84 3.32 -20.37 8.96
C GLU A 84 1.87 -20.42 8.46
N ALA A 85 1.53 -19.63 7.44
CA ALA A 85 0.19 -19.60 6.86
C ALA A 85 -0.16 -20.82 6.00
N SER A 86 0.82 -21.43 5.31
CA SER A 86 0.59 -22.52 4.34
C SER A 86 0.97 -23.91 4.86
N GLY A 87 1.65 -24.01 6.01
CA GLY A 87 2.17 -25.28 6.55
C GLY A 87 3.28 -25.91 5.71
N THR A 88 3.69 -25.30 4.61
CA THR A 88 4.70 -25.83 3.69
C THR A 88 5.88 -24.88 3.54
N ALA A 89 7.09 -25.41 3.45
CA ALA A 89 8.28 -24.63 3.13
C ALA A 89 8.17 -24.16 1.67
N ASP A 90 7.73 -22.94 1.45
CA ASP A 90 7.63 -22.39 0.10
C ASP A 90 8.96 -21.79 -0.33
N THR A 91 9.71 -22.55 -1.13
CA THR A 91 10.98 -22.13 -1.71
C THR A 91 10.80 -21.11 -2.85
N GLN A 92 9.55 -20.84 -3.26
CA GLN A 92 9.25 -20.00 -4.43
C GLN A 92 8.92 -18.54 -4.11
N VAL A 93 8.95 -18.12 -2.83
CA VAL A 93 8.62 -16.73 -2.44
C VAL A 93 9.45 -15.70 -3.22
N GLY A 94 10.73 -15.98 -3.46
CA GLY A 94 11.59 -15.14 -4.27
C GLY A 94 11.11 -14.98 -5.72
N GLY A 95 10.58 -16.07 -6.30
CA GLY A 95 9.98 -16.06 -7.65
C GLY A 95 8.70 -15.20 -7.68
N TYR A 96 7.83 -15.32 -6.67
CA TYR A 96 6.62 -14.50 -6.58
C TYR A 96 6.95 -13.02 -6.43
N LEU A 97 7.90 -12.67 -5.56
CA LEU A 97 8.37 -11.30 -5.39
C LEU A 97 8.95 -10.75 -6.70
N LYS A 98 9.77 -11.52 -7.40
CA LYS A 98 10.32 -11.12 -8.69
C LYS A 98 9.23 -10.77 -9.70
N VAL A 99 8.22 -11.61 -9.84
CA VAL A 99 7.10 -11.36 -10.75
C VAL A 99 6.29 -10.13 -10.32
N LEU A 100 6.00 -9.96 -9.02
CA LEU A 100 5.28 -8.81 -8.49
C LEU A 100 6.04 -7.49 -8.67
N ILE A 101 7.38 -7.53 -8.66
CA ILE A 101 8.25 -6.36 -8.88
C ILE A 101 8.41 -6.07 -10.38
N GLU A 102 8.87 -7.08 -11.16
CA GLU A 102 9.35 -6.85 -12.54
C GLU A 102 8.22 -6.86 -13.57
N ARG A 103 7.21 -7.70 -13.39
CA ARG A 103 6.10 -7.83 -14.34
C ARG A 103 4.92 -6.96 -14.01
N PHE A 104 4.52 -6.94 -12.73
CA PHE A 104 3.31 -6.22 -12.30
C PHE A 104 3.62 -4.83 -11.73
N GLY A 105 4.83 -4.55 -11.27
CA GLY A 105 5.20 -3.27 -10.66
C GLY A 105 4.44 -2.96 -9.35
N LEU A 106 3.85 -3.98 -8.69
CA LEU A 106 3.01 -3.81 -7.51
C LEU A 106 3.80 -3.78 -6.20
N ILE A 107 5.02 -4.26 -6.22
CA ILE A 107 5.95 -4.23 -5.08
C ILE A 107 7.22 -3.51 -5.50
N GLU A 108 7.70 -2.63 -4.65
CA GLU A 108 9.03 -2.05 -4.73
C GLU A 108 9.97 -2.69 -3.70
N ARG A 109 11.23 -2.82 -4.09
CA ARG A 109 12.30 -3.28 -3.22
C ARG A 109 13.20 -2.10 -2.88
N LYS A 110 13.31 -1.74 -1.60
CA LYS A 110 14.19 -0.68 -1.10
C LYS A 110 15.37 -1.25 -0.35
N LEU A 111 16.51 -0.63 -0.52
CA LEU A 111 17.73 -0.89 0.26
C LEU A 111 17.94 0.25 1.25
N PRO A 112 18.50 -0.02 2.44
CA PRO A 112 18.95 1.05 3.32
C PRO A 112 19.97 1.96 2.63
N VAL A 113 19.97 3.23 3.01
CA VAL A 113 20.97 4.20 2.53
C VAL A 113 22.37 3.65 2.77
N PHE A 114 23.25 3.81 1.79
CA PHE A 114 24.63 3.29 1.83
C PHE A 114 24.76 1.76 1.90
N ALA A 115 23.67 1.00 1.78
CA ALA A 115 23.78 -0.45 1.64
C ALA A 115 24.30 -0.81 0.26
N ARG A 116 25.21 -1.82 0.21
CA ARG A 116 25.66 -2.38 -1.07
C ARG A 116 24.47 -3.07 -1.77
N PRO A 117 24.43 -3.06 -3.13
CA PRO A 117 23.33 -3.69 -3.89
C PRO A 117 23.07 -5.15 -3.54
N GLU A 118 24.11 -5.88 -3.14
CA GLU A 118 24.06 -7.30 -2.76
C GLU A 118 23.60 -7.52 -1.30
N ALA A 119 23.42 -6.44 -0.54
CA ALA A 119 23.05 -6.56 0.88
C ALA A 119 21.69 -7.24 1.02
N LYS A 120 21.65 -8.33 1.79
CA LYS A 120 20.41 -9.07 2.13
C LYS A 120 19.48 -8.31 3.10
N ARG A 121 19.50 -6.97 3.04
CA ARG A 121 18.73 -6.07 3.91
C ARG A 121 17.61 -5.36 3.15
N SER A 122 17.29 -5.84 1.95
CA SER A 122 16.18 -5.28 1.16
C SER A 122 14.85 -5.38 1.91
N ARG A 123 14.07 -4.33 1.81
CA ARG A 123 12.72 -4.23 2.37
C ARG A 123 11.71 -4.08 1.26
N TYR A 124 10.53 -4.61 1.46
CA TYR A 124 9.48 -4.67 0.44
C TYR A 124 8.29 -3.81 0.83
N TYR A 125 7.74 -3.09 -0.15
CA TYR A 125 6.59 -2.19 0.01
C TYR A 125 5.65 -2.34 -1.18
N VAL A 126 4.36 -2.15 -0.96
CA VAL A 126 3.40 -2.00 -2.05
C VAL A 126 3.56 -0.60 -2.65
N THR A 127 3.64 -0.51 -3.97
CA THR A 127 3.92 0.74 -4.70
C THR A 127 2.75 1.71 -4.67
N ASP A 128 1.53 1.20 -4.88
CA ASP A 128 0.30 1.97 -5.00
C ASP A 128 -0.40 2.14 -3.65
N ASN A 129 -0.77 3.37 -3.30
CA ASN A 129 -1.39 3.69 -2.01
C ASN A 129 -2.80 3.11 -1.89
N PHE A 130 -3.60 3.14 -2.96
CA PHE A 130 -4.94 2.57 -2.95
C PHE A 130 -4.88 1.07 -2.72
N LEU A 131 -4.05 0.36 -3.49
CA LEU A 131 -3.87 -1.08 -3.34
C LEU A 131 -3.36 -1.45 -1.94
N ARG A 132 -2.41 -0.70 -1.41
CA ARG A 132 -1.92 -0.90 -0.04
C ARG A 132 -3.02 -0.73 0.99
N SER A 133 -3.77 0.36 0.94
CA SER A 133 -4.87 0.64 1.86
C SER A 133 -5.99 -0.40 1.73
N TRP A 134 -6.28 -0.82 0.49
CA TRP A 134 -7.24 -1.89 0.24
C TRP A 134 -6.83 -3.21 0.91
N LEU A 135 -5.62 -3.71 0.63
CA LEU A 135 -5.15 -4.99 1.14
C LEU A 135 -4.88 -5.00 2.65
N ALA A 136 -4.44 -3.87 3.21
CA ALA A 136 -4.14 -3.76 4.62
C ALA A 136 -5.37 -3.55 5.49
N ALA A 137 -6.36 -2.75 5.04
CA ALA A 137 -7.46 -2.30 5.86
C ALA A 137 -8.85 -2.64 5.31
N LEU A 138 -9.10 -2.46 4.01
CA LEU A 138 -10.44 -2.48 3.43
C LEU A 138 -10.93 -3.89 3.04
N ALA A 139 -10.10 -4.68 2.37
CA ALA A 139 -10.51 -5.93 1.71
C ALA A 139 -11.28 -6.89 2.62
N ASN A 140 -10.78 -7.13 3.84
CA ASN A 140 -11.43 -8.05 4.78
C ASN A 140 -12.78 -7.49 5.27
N SER A 141 -12.83 -6.20 5.59
CA SER A 141 -14.04 -5.56 6.08
C SER A 141 -15.13 -5.50 5.00
N VAL A 142 -14.76 -5.15 3.77
CA VAL A 142 -15.69 -5.16 2.62
C VAL A 142 -16.22 -6.57 2.35
N SER A 143 -15.38 -7.60 2.43
CA SER A 143 -15.82 -9.00 2.26
C SER A 143 -16.76 -9.48 3.38
N ALA A 144 -16.70 -8.88 4.55
CA ALA A 144 -17.51 -9.26 5.72
C ALA A 144 -18.87 -8.54 5.82
N ILE A 145 -19.21 -7.66 4.88
CA ILE A 145 -20.45 -6.83 4.94
C ILE A 145 -21.71 -7.69 5.09
N ALA A 146 -21.75 -8.87 4.49
CA ALA A 146 -22.91 -9.77 4.59
C ALA A 146 -23.07 -10.45 5.96
N PHE A 147 -22.03 -10.41 6.83
CA PHE A 147 -21.97 -11.24 8.03
C PHE A 147 -21.76 -10.44 9.33
N ARG A 148 -21.43 -9.14 9.23
CA ARG A 148 -21.10 -8.31 10.39
C ARG A 148 -21.76 -6.92 10.31
N PRO A 149 -22.04 -6.28 11.46
CA PRO A 149 -22.57 -4.93 11.51
C PRO A 149 -21.67 -3.94 10.77
N LEU A 150 -22.29 -3.10 9.94
CA LEU A 150 -21.57 -2.17 9.07
C LEU A 150 -20.74 -1.15 9.85
N ASP A 151 -21.28 -0.66 10.98
CA ASP A 151 -20.60 0.34 11.81
C ASP A 151 -19.33 -0.20 12.45
N GLU A 152 -19.32 -1.47 12.89
CA GLU A 152 -18.13 -2.14 13.40
C GLU A 152 -17.05 -2.29 12.32
N LEU A 153 -17.47 -2.68 11.10
CA LEU A 153 -16.54 -2.84 9.99
C LEU A 153 -15.90 -1.52 9.57
N ILE A 154 -16.66 -0.43 9.61
CA ILE A 154 -16.16 0.91 9.30
C ILE A 154 -15.19 1.37 10.40
N GLU A 155 -15.51 1.15 11.66
CA GLU A 155 -14.63 1.47 12.79
C GLU A 155 -13.28 0.74 12.71
N GLU A 156 -13.30 -0.58 12.52
CA GLU A 156 -12.07 -1.37 12.33
C GLU A 156 -11.27 -0.91 11.13
N THR A 157 -11.94 -0.55 10.04
CA THR A 157 -11.26 -0.09 8.81
C THR A 157 -10.58 1.25 9.05
N ASP A 158 -11.26 2.19 9.71
CA ASP A 158 -10.70 3.51 10.02
C ASP A 158 -9.47 3.40 10.90
N GLN A 159 -9.52 2.58 11.97
CA GLN A 159 -8.38 2.32 12.85
C GLN A 159 -7.19 1.70 12.11
N ARG A 160 -7.44 0.75 11.20
CA ARG A 160 -6.38 0.15 10.38
C ARG A 160 -5.78 1.15 9.38
N LEU A 161 -6.60 2.01 8.81
CA LEU A 161 -6.14 3.05 7.90
C LEU A 161 -5.25 4.08 8.61
N GLU A 162 -5.52 4.42 9.86
CA GLU A 162 -4.65 5.29 10.67
C GLU A 162 -3.23 4.72 10.79
N ILE A 163 -3.11 3.40 10.98
CA ILE A 163 -1.79 2.74 11.01
C ILE A 163 -1.09 2.83 9.64
N VAL A 164 -1.84 2.67 8.56
CA VAL A 164 -1.30 2.72 7.19
C VAL A 164 -0.88 4.15 6.79
N GLU A 165 -1.53 5.18 7.34
CA GLU A 165 -1.25 6.60 7.06
C GLU A 165 0.18 7.00 7.41
N GLY A 166 0.77 6.43 8.47
CA GLY A 166 2.16 6.69 8.83
C GLY A 166 3.13 6.42 7.68
N GLY A 167 3.01 5.25 7.04
CA GLY A 167 3.84 4.90 5.88
C GLY A 167 3.58 5.78 4.65
N SER A 168 2.35 6.29 4.48
CA SER A 168 2.04 7.26 3.42
C SER A 168 2.69 8.60 3.67
N LEU A 169 2.72 9.06 4.92
CA LEU A 169 3.40 10.29 5.31
C LEU A 169 4.91 10.21 5.06
N GLU A 170 5.53 9.09 5.44
CA GLU A 170 6.95 8.84 5.15
C GLU A 170 7.25 8.89 3.65
N LYS A 171 6.41 8.22 2.83
CA LYS A 171 6.54 8.23 1.37
C LYS A 171 6.42 9.66 0.82
N LEU A 172 5.41 10.41 1.25
CA LEU A 172 5.18 11.79 0.81
C LEU A 172 6.32 12.71 1.21
N ALA A 173 6.79 12.62 2.46
CA ALA A 173 7.94 13.37 2.93
C ALA A 173 9.21 13.05 2.13
N GLY A 174 9.48 11.76 1.89
CA GLY A 174 10.60 11.33 1.07
C GLY A 174 10.57 11.90 -0.35
N GLN A 175 9.40 11.87 -1.00
CA GLN A 175 9.21 12.46 -2.34
C GLN A 175 9.45 13.98 -2.33
N LEU A 176 8.95 14.69 -1.31
CA LEU A 176 9.14 16.12 -1.16
C LEU A 176 10.62 16.47 -0.98
N TYR A 177 11.34 15.73 -0.13
CA TYR A 177 12.78 15.93 0.07
C TYR A 177 13.58 15.67 -1.21
N GLU A 178 13.25 14.58 -1.92
CA GLU A 178 13.90 14.25 -3.19
C GLU A 178 13.67 15.35 -4.24
N GLU A 179 12.44 15.83 -4.38
CA GLU A 179 12.11 16.91 -5.32
C GLU A 179 12.84 18.21 -4.97
N ARG A 180 12.86 18.61 -3.69
CA ARG A 180 13.58 19.79 -3.24
C ARG A 180 15.07 19.68 -3.45
N SER A 181 15.65 18.51 -3.13
CA SER A 181 17.07 18.26 -3.35
C SER A 181 17.44 18.34 -4.82
N ARG A 182 16.64 17.77 -5.72
CA ARG A 182 16.85 17.87 -7.18
C ARG A 182 16.77 19.32 -7.70
N LYS A 183 15.94 20.14 -7.09
CA LYS A 183 15.78 21.57 -7.41
C LYS A 183 16.83 22.47 -6.74
N GLY A 184 17.72 21.91 -5.93
CA GLY A 184 18.70 22.68 -5.15
C GLY A 184 18.07 23.60 -4.09
N ILE A 185 16.87 23.27 -3.61
CA ILE A 185 16.15 24.04 -2.61
C ILE A 185 16.38 23.44 -1.23
N GLY A 186 17.07 24.16 -0.34
CA GLY A 186 17.33 23.77 1.06
C GLY A 186 18.79 23.38 1.32
N ASP A 187 19.09 23.07 2.58
CA ASP A 187 20.45 22.84 3.08
C ASP A 187 20.99 21.40 2.84
N PHE A 188 20.19 20.56 2.21
CA PHE A 188 20.59 19.16 1.93
C PHE A 188 21.27 19.08 0.56
N PRO A 189 22.59 18.76 0.51
CA PRO A 189 23.24 18.53 -0.77
C PRO A 189 22.56 17.34 -1.46
N TRP A 190 22.34 17.48 -2.77
CA TRP A 190 21.88 16.39 -3.59
C TRP A 190 22.94 15.28 -3.54
N LEU A 191 22.59 14.18 -2.89
CA LEU A 191 23.40 12.97 -2.99
C LEU A 191 23.03 12.32 -4.32
N PRO A 192 23.96 12.24 -5.30
CA PRO A 192 23.69 11.55 -6.53
C PRO A 192 23.42 10.09 -6.22
N LEU A 193 22.15 9.71 -6.22
CA LEU A 193 21.74 8.33 -6.12
C LEU A 193 22.06 7.62 -7.43
N HIS A 194 23.29 7.18 -7.58
CA HIS A 194 23.68 6.19 -8.60
C HIS A 194 23.11 4.79 -8.33
N ILE A 195 22.22 4.69 -7.39
CA ILE A 195 21.59 3.45 -6.99
C ILE A 195 20.13 3.63 -7.36
N GLY A 196 19.62 2.89 -8.33
CA GLY A 196 18.24 2.91 -8.84
C GLY A 196 17.16 3.40 -7.88
N PRO A 197 15.87 3.27 -8.12
CA PRO A 197 14.83 3.94 -7.34
C PRO A 197 14.77 3.44 -5.90
N THR A 198 15.68 3.90 -5.08
CA THR A 198 15.81 3.59 -3.66
C THR A 198 15.70 4.88 -2.89
N ILE A 199 14.55 5.10 -2.27
CA ILE A 199 14.38 6.18 -1.30
C ILE A 199 15.16 5.78 -0.04
N PRO A 200 16.07 6.64 0.46
CA PRO A 200 16.73 6.38 1.71
C PRO A 200 15.74 6.31 2.87
N TYR A 201 15.92 5.35 3.76
CA TYR A 201 15.30 5.42 5.06
C TYR A 201 15.97 6.51 5.88
N LEU A 202 15.22 7.45 6.38
CA LEU A 202 15.56 8.23 7.56
C LEU A 202 15.22 7.41 8.79
#